data_d9b400d3ac14d131fd1be36289ca5f89
#
_entry.id   d9b400d3ac14d131fd1be36289ca5f89
#
_cell.length_a   1.000
_cell.length_b   1.000
_cell.length_c   1.000
_cell.angle_alpha   90.00
_cell.angle_beta   90.00
_cell.angle_gamma   90.00
#
_symmetry.space_group_name_H-M   'P 1'
#
loop_
_entity.id
_entity.type
_entity.pdbx_description
1 polymer ?
#
loop_
_entity_poly.entity_id
_entity_poly.type
_entity_poly.pdbx_seq_one_letter_code
_entity_poly.pdbx_strand_id
1 'polypeptide(L)'
;LSEAVLPGSVQFASSRRRSKRSAGFVQGSLSAEQDKVKRQEMDVVVSLAGKAATEMRFGVAGDGAREDLNAAYRTVRDLFENGYYGGFGFCNPLYYSASEARQQAIEAATDSKLYEFERIAQTCLQRNRGFLEAVADELANRDVLLAADIERIKVAHPVVPLVL
;
A
#
# COMPACT_ATOMS: atom_id res chain seq x y z
N LEU A 1 3.32 0.44 7.54
CA LEU A 1 2.14 1.20 7.12
C LEU A 1 0.85 0.42 7.41
N SER A 2 0.81 -0.90 7.21
CA SER A 2 -0.37 -1.73 7.52
C SER A 2 -0.92 -1.50 8.92
N GLU A 3 -0.06 -1.42 9.94
CA GLU A 3 -0.45 -1.11 11.33
C GLU A 3 -1.01 0.30 11.52
N ALA A 4 -0.62 1.26 10.69
CA ALA A 4 -1.17 2.62 10.76
C ALA A 4 -2.54 2.71 10.07
N VAL A 5 -2.75 1.92 9.02
CA VAL A 5 -4.02 1.86 8.27
C VAL A 5 -5.07 1.07 9.05
N LEU A 6 -4.68 -0.09 9.58
CA LEU A 6 -5.55 -0.97 10.38
C LEU A 6 -4.73 -1.60 11.52
N PRO A 7 -4.83 -1.09 12.74
CA PRO A 7 -4.11 -1.62 13.91
C PRO A 7 -4.40 -3.11 14.14
N GLY A 8 -3.35 -3.89 14.40
CA GLY A 8 -3.45 -5.35 14.59
C GLY A 8 -3.58 -6.15 13.29
N SER A 9 -3.42 -5.51 12.14
CA SER A 9 -3.52 -6.18 10.84
C SER A 9 -2.31 -7.05 10.50
N VAL A 10 -1.14 -6.76 11.05
CA VAL A 10 0.10 -7.49 10.73
C VAL A 10 0.21 -8.75 11.57
N GLN A 11 0.28 -9.91 10.90
CA GLN A 11 0.49 -11.21 11.51
C GLN A 11 1.96 -11.53 11.68
N PHE A 12 2.77 -11.25 10.67
CA PHE A 12 4.22 -11.32 10.75
C PHE A 12 4.90 -10.51 9.63
N ALA A 13 6.17 -10.17 9.86
CA ALA A 13 7.06 -9.56 8.88
C ALA A 13 8.34 -10.38 8.76
N SER A 14 8.92 -10.46 7.55
CA SER A 14 10.15 -11.20 7.30
C SER A 14 11.06 -10.46 6.33
N SER A 15 12.35 -10.42 6.65
CA SER A 15 13.42 -9.97 5.76
C SER A 15 13.92 -11.09 4.83
N ARG A 16 13.50 -12.34 5.05
CA ARG A 16 13.90 -13.48 4.21
C ARG A 16 13.25 -13.41 2.83
N ARG A 17 14.03 -13.71 1.81
CA ARG A 17 13.53 -13.81 0.44
C ARG A 17 12.51 -14.94 0.31
N ARG A 18 11.30 -14.61 -0.13
CA ARG A 18 10.29 -15.60 -0.50
C ARG A 18 10.47 -16.08 -1.95
N SER A 19 11.05 -15.25 -2.80
CA SER A 19 11.30 -15.54 -4.21
C SER A 19 12.49 -14.75 -4.73
N LYS A 20 12.93 -15.00 -5.98
CA LYS A 20 13.98 -14.20 -6.63
C LYS A 20 13.59 -12.72 -6.79
N ARG A 21 12.29 -12.39 -6.69
CA ARG A 21 11.74 -11.05 -6.89
C ARG A 21 11.31 -10.35 -5.59
N SER A 22 11.35 -11.02 -4.45
CA SER A 22 10.96 -10.47 -3.15
C SER A 22 12.12 -10.52 -2.17
N ALA A 23 12.57 -9.37 -1.69
CA ALA A 23 13.65 -9.25 -0.70
C ALA A 23 13.16 -9.42 0.74
N GLY A 24 11.87 -9.41 0.97
CA GLY A 24 11.19 -9.57 2.25
C GLY A 24 9.69 -9.43 2.03
N PHE A 25 8.89 -9.67 3.05
CA PHE A 25 7.44 -9.49 2.96
C PHE A 25 6.79 -9.31 4.33
N VAL A 26 5.63 -8.67 4.30
CA VAL A 26 4.72 -8.53 5.45
C VAL A 26 3.46 -9.31 5.12
N GLN A 27 3.03 -10.14 6.06
CA GLN A 27 1.73 -10.81 5.98
C GLN A 27 0.78 -10.17 6.96
N GLY A 28 -0.37 -9.75 6.45
CA GLY A 28 -1.43 -9.14 7.22
C GLY A 28 -2.76 -9.26 6.51
N SER A 29 -3.82 -8.72 7.09
CA SER A 29 -5.14 -8.71 6.50
C SER A 29 -5.88 -7.42 6.83
N LEU A 30 -6.44 -6.78 5.82
CA LEU A 30 -7.35 -5.64 5.94
C LEU A 30 -8.83 -6.07 5.89
N SER A 31 -9.11 -7.36 6.08
CA SER A 31 -10.47 -7.93 5.95
C SER A 31 -11.46 -7.43 7.02
N ALA A 32 -10.99 -6.79 8.10
CA ALA A 32 -11.86 -6.18 9.11
C ALA A 32 -12.56 -4.91 8.60
N GLU A 33 -12.05 -4.24 7.54
CA GLU A 33 -12.74 -3.13 6.90
C GLU A 33 -13.89 -3.66 6.04
N GLN A 34 -15.11 -3.22 6.34
CA GLN A 34 -16.33 -3.68 5.68
C GLN A 34 -16.61 -2.94 4.37
N ASP A 35 -16.24 -1.66 4.28
CA ASP A 35 -16.33 -0.91 3.03
C ASP A 35 -15.30 -1.42 2.03
N LYS A 36 -15.81 -1.98 0.92
CA LYS A 36 -14.98 -2.57 -0.12
C LYS A 36 -14.06 -1.54 -0.79
N VAL A 37 -14.58 -0.35 -1.08
CA VAL A 37 -13.80 0.71 -1.74
C VAL A 37 -12.69 1.18 -0.80
N LYS A 38 -13.04 1.50 0.43
CA LYS A 38 -12.08 1.91 1.45
C LYS A 38 -10.99 0.86 1.69
N ARG A 39 -11.36 -0.43 1.75
CA ARG A 39 -10.39 -1.52 1.86
C ARG A 39 -9.44 -1.56 0.67
N GLN A 40 -9.95 -1.38 -0.56
CA GLN A 40 -9.11 -1.34 -1.76
C GLN A 40 -8.17 -0.12 -1.75
N GLU A 41 -8.63 1.04 -1.27
CA GLU A 41 -7.78 2.22 -1.08
C GLU A 41 -6.68 1.98 -0.04
N MET A 42 -7.02 1.34 1.08
CA MET A 42 -6.03 0.90 2.08
C MET A 42 -4.97 -0.03 1.48
N ASP A 43 -5.40 -1.03 0.69
CA ASP A 43 -4.49 -1.96 0.00
C ASP A 43 -3.57 -1.21 -0.97
N VAL A 44 -4.08 -0.23 -1.71
CA VAL A 44 -3.27 0.62 -2.60
C VAL A 44 -2.22 1.39 -1.83
N VAL A 45 -2.60 2.07 -0.75
CA VAL A 45 -1.67 2.86 0.08
C VAL A 45 -0.59 1.95 0.70
N VAL A 46 -0.96 0.75 1.15
CA VAL A 46 0.01 -0.24 1.67
C VAL A 46 0.95 -0.73 0.57
N SER A 47 0.46 -0.99 -0.64
CA SER A 47 1.29 -1.41 -1.79
C SER A 47 2.32 -0.34 -2.19
N LEU A 48 1.95 0.94 -2.09
CA LEU A 48 2.86 2.06 -2.39
C LEU A 48 3.91 2.30 -1.29
N ALA A 49 3.71 1.75 -0.09
CA ALA A 49 4.59 1.98 1.05
C ALA A 49 6.03 1.48 0.83
N GLY A 50 6.21 0.36 0.12
CA GLY A 50 7.54 -0.19 -0.16
C GLY A 50 8.40 0.78 -0.97
N LYS A 51 7.84 1.35 -2.04
CA LYS A 51 8.48 2.39 -2.84
C LYS A 51 8.78 3.62 -1.99
N ALA A 52 7.77 4.15 -1.31
CA ALA A 52 7.90 5.36 -0.49
C ALA A 52 8.95 5.20 0.63
N ALA A 53 9.04 4.04 1.28
CA ALA A 53 10.04 3.75 2.30
C ALA A 53 11.46 3.70 1.74
N THR A 54 11.68 3.09 0.57
CA THR A 54 13.00 3.04 -0.08
C THR A 54 13.44 4.41 -0.58
N GLU A 55 12.55 5.21 -1.14
CA GLU A 55 12.83 6.59 -1.53
C GLU A 55 13.18 7.45 -0.32
N MET A 56 12.43 7.32 0.78
CA MET A 56 12.70 8.06 2.02
C MET A 56 14.05 7.69 2.64
N ARG A 57 14.47 6.42 2.54
CA ARG A 57 15.72 5.92 3.15
C ARG A 57 16.95 6.11 2.28
N PHE A 58 16.81 5.91 0.97
CA PHE A 58 17.93 5.84 0.02
C PHE A 58 17.92 6.93 -1.05
N GLY A 59 16.87 7.76 -1.13
CA GLY A 59 16.70 8.80 -2.14
C GLY A 59 16.31 8.30 -3.53
N VAL A 60 16.13 6.98 -3.70
CA VAL A 60 15.76 6.35 -4.98
C VAL A 60 14.77 5.22 -4.74
N ALA A 61 13.87 5.01 -5.70
CA ALA A 61 12.97 3.86 -5.70
C ALA A 61 13.77 2.58 -5.99
N GLY A 62 13.48 1.51 -5.24
CA GLY A 62 14.06 0.20 -5.52
C GLY A 62 13.24 -0.58 -6.55
N ASP A 63 13.89 -1.46 -7.32
CA ASP A 63 13.24 -2.34 -8.33
C ASP A 63 12.22 -3.32 -7.73
N GLY A 64 12.27 -3.57 -6.42
CA GLY A 64 11.39 -4.51 -5.71
C GLY A 64 9.93 -4.10 -5.64
N ALA A 65 9.61 -2.83 -5.86
CA ALA A 65 8.24 -2.30 -5.76
C ALA A 65 7.39 -2.51 -7.03
N ARG A 66 7.93 -3.09 -8.09
CA ARG A 66 7.27 -3.13 -9.41
C ARG A 66 5.93 -3.89 -9.40
N GLU A 67 5.86 -5.02 -8.70
CA GLU A 67 4.64 -5.82 -8.62
C GLU A 67 3.55 -5.10 -7.81
N ASP A 68 3.95 -4.47 -6.71
CA ASP A 68 3.07 -3.68 -5.85
C ASP A 68 2.52 -2.44 -6.58
N LEU A 69 3.37 -1.74 -7.36
CA LEU A 69 2.95 -0.62 -8.20
C LEU A 69 1.94 -1.04 -9.27
N ASN A 70 2.17 -2.20 -9.92
CA ASN A 70 1.24 -2.73 -10.90
C ASN A 70 -0.10 -3.13 -10.25
N ALA A 71 -0.08 -3.70 -9.06
CA ALA A 71 -1.29 -4.05 -8.32
C ALA A 71 -2.06 -2.78 -7.94
N ALA A 72 -1.39 -1.76 -7.39
CA ALA A 72 -1.97 -0.48 -7.05
C ALA A 72 -2.62 0.20 -8.28
N TYR A 73 -1.90 0.25 -9.41
CA TYR A 73 -2.42 0.82 -10.66
C TYR A 73 -3.70 0.12 -11.12
N ARG A 74 -3.70 -1.22 -11.16
CA ARG A 74 -4.89 -1.99 -11.58
C ARG A 74 -6.07 -1.72 -10.65
N THR A 75 -5.87 -1.73 -9.35
CA THR A 75 -6.93 -1.50 -8.37
C THR A 75 -7.56 -0.11 -8.54
N VAL A 76 -6.76 0.95 -8.66
CA VAL A 76 -7.28 2.31 -8.85
C VAL A 76 -8.00 2.45 -10.19
N ARG A 77 -7.44 1.88 -11.25
CA ARG A 77 -8.06 1.89 -12.58
C ARG A 77 -9.41 1.16 -12.56
N ASP A 78 -9.49 -0.01 -11.93
CA ASP A 78 -10.74 -0.77 -11.78
C ASP A 78 -11.80 0.02 -11.02
N LEU A 79 -11.41 0.81 -10.00
CA LEU A 79 -12.34 1.68 -9.26
C LEU A 79 -12.95 2.76 -10.16
N PHE A 80 -12.18 3.34 -11.09
CA PHE A 80 -12.70 4.28 -12.09
C PHE A 80 -13.55 3.59 -13.14
N GLU A 81 -13.10 2.47 -13.71
CA GLU A 81 -13.80 1.74 -14.78
C GLU A 81 -15.16 1.22 -14.32
N ASN A 82 -15.27 0.79 -13.07
CA ASN A 82 -16.50 0.29 -12.47
C ASN A 82 -17.37 1.39 -11.83
N GLY A 83 -16.99 2.67 -11.94
CA GLY A 83 -17.79 3.81 -11.49
C GLY A 83 -17.86 3.98 -9.96
N TYR A 84 -16.97 3.35 -9.20
CA TYR A 84 -16.87 3.57 -7.75
C TYR A 84 -16.33 4.96 -7.41
N TYR A 85 -15.44 5.48 -8.24
CA TYR A 85 -15.05 6.89 -8.19
C TYR A 85 -15.96 7.72 -9.11
N GLY A 86 -16.36 8.90 -8.65
CA GLY A 86 -17.19 9.81 -9.41
C GLY A 86 -16.50 10.30 -10.70
N GLY A 87 -17.30 10.80 -11.66
CA GLY A 87 -16.82 11.37 -12.93
C GLY A 87 -16.88 10.40 -14.13
N PHE A 88 -16.89 9.08 -13.90
CA PHE A 88 -17.03 8.09 -14.95
C PHE A 88 -18.24 7.19 -14.68
N GLY A 89 -19.15 7.09 -15.65
CA GLY A 89 -20.24 6.12 -15.60
C GLY A 89 -19.69 4.70 -15.87
N PHE A 90 -20.37 3.68 -15.37
CA PHE A 90 -20.05 2.29 -15.69
C PHE A 90 -20.19 2.04 -17.19
N CYS A 91 -19.19 1.40 -17.80
CA CYS A 91 -19.23 0.93 -19.17
C CYS A 91 -18.96 -0.58 -19.18
N ASN A 92 -19.96 -1.37 -19.56
CA ASN A 92 -19.81 -2.81 -19.61
C ASN A 92 -18.88 -3.22 -20.77
N PRO A 93 -17.65 -3.71 -20.52
CA PRO A 93 -16.69 -4.02 -21.58
C PRO A 93 -17.12 -5.20 -22.47
N LEU A 94 -18.11 -6.00 -22.04
CA LEU A 94 -18.64 -7.11 -22.84
C LEU A 94 -19.50 -6.63 -24.02
N TYR A 95 -20.10 -5.44 -23.90
CA TYR A 95 -21.01 -4.92 -24.91
C TYR A 95 -20.49 -3.68 -25.63
N TYR A 96 -19.59 -2.93 -25.00
CA TYR A 96 -19.11 -1.67 -25.55
C TYR A 96 -17.61 -1.51 -25.32
N SER A 97 -16.88 -1.20 -26.38
CA SER A 97 -15.49 -0.73 -26.25
C SER A 97 -15.49 0.71 -25.76
N ALA A 98 -14.70 1.00 -24.72
CA ALA A 98 -14.50 2.37 -24.30
C ALA A 98 -13.84 3.18 -25.43
N SER A 99 -14.31 4.41 -25.65
CA SER A 99 -13.66 5.32 -26.60
C SER A 99 -12.22 5.63 -26.15
N GLU A 100 -11.36 5.96 -27.10
CA GLU A 100 -9.97 6.34 -26.79
C GLU A 100 -9.93 7.54 -25.83
N ALA A 101 -10.76 8.54 -26.04
CA ALA A 101 -10.86 9.69 -25.14
C ALA A 101 -11.23 9.28 -23.70
N ARG A 102 -12.16 8.31 -23.53
CA ARG A 102 -12.50 7.78 -22.22
C ARG A 102 -11.32 7.01 -21.59
N GLN A 103 -10.62 6.19 -22.36
CA GLN A 103 -9.46 5.45 -21.87
C GLN A 103 -8.36 6.39 -21.39
N GLN A 104 -8.04 7.43 -22.18
CA GLN A 104 -7.06 8.45 -21.80
C GLN A 104 -7.48 9.23 -20.54
N ALA A 105 -8.78 9.57 -20.43
CA ALA A 105 -9.29 10.26 -19.25
C ALA A 105 -9.20 9.39 -17.98
N ILE A 106 -9.53 8.10 -18.06
CA ILE A 106 -9.38 7.15 -16.94
C ILE A 106 -7.92 6.98 -16.57
N GLU A 107 -7.03 6.87 -17.55
CA GLU A 107 -5.58 6.75 -17.31
C GLU A 107 -5.04 7.97 -16.56
N ALA A 108 -5.34 9.18 -17.02
CA ALA A 108 -4.95 10.42 -16.36
C ALA A 108 -5.52 10.54 -14.92
N ALA A 109 -6.77 10.13 -14.71
CA ALA A 109 -7.40 10.12 -13.39
C ALA A 109 -6.74 9.08 -12.47
N THR A 110 -6.38 7.90 -13.01
CA THR A 110 -5.67 6.84 -12.30
C THR A 110 -4.31 7.32 -11.83
N ASP A 111 -3.52 7.93 -12.70
CA ASP A 111 -2.19 8.47 -12.36
C ASP A 111 -2.29 9.55 -11.28
N SER A 112 -3.25 10.47 -11.42
CA SER A 112 -3.50 11.51 -10.41
C SER A 112 -3.84 10.94 -9.04
N LYS A 113 -4.70 9.91 -9.00
CA LYS A 113 -5.12 9.26 -7.74
C LYS A 113 -4.00 8.44 -7.11
N LEU A 114 -3.18 7.78 -7.92
CA LEU A 114 -1.98 7.07 -7.44
C LEU A 114 -0.98 8.04 -6.81
N TYR A 115 -0.76 9.19 -7.42
CA TYR A 115 0.11 10.22 -6.85
C TYR A 115 -0.42 10.74 -5.50
N GLU A 116 -1.75 10.93 -5.37
CA GLU A 116 -2.38 11.27 -4.09
C GLU A 116 -2.09 10.21 -3.01
N PHE A 117 -2.33 8.92 -3.33
CA PHE A 117 -2.08 7.82 -2.41
C PHE A 117 -0.60 7.66 -2.05
N GLU A 118 0.31 7.89 -2.98
CA GLU A 118 1.75 7.89 -2.72
C GLU A 118 2.13 8.97 -1.70
N ARG A 119 1.59 10.17 -1.83
CA ARG A 119 1.79 11.25 -0.86
C ARG A 119 1.23 10.91 0.52
N ILE A 120 0.08 10.24 0.58
CA ILE A 120 -0.51 9.74 1.82
C ILE A 120 0.43 8.72 2.46
N ALA A 121 0.94 7.76 1.68
CA ALA A 121 1.88 6.75 2.16
C ALA A 121 3.17 7.39 2.70
N GLN A 122 3.77 8.33 1.97
CA GLN A 122 4.96 9.07 2.40
C GLN A 122 4.74 9.81 3.71
N THR A 123 3.64 10.55 3.81
CA THR A 123 3.28 11.31 5.01
C THR A 123 3.08 10.39 6.21
N CYS A 124 2.39 9.27 6.01
CA CYS A 124 2.18 8.27 7.05
C CYS A 124 3.50 7.64 7.53
N LEU A 125 4.39 7.28 6.61
CA LEU A 125 5.71 6.74 6.95
C LEU A 125 6.57 7.75 7.71
N GLN A 126 6.54 9.02 7.32
CA GLN A 126 7.27 10.08 8.03
C GLN A 126 6.77 10.24 9.48
N ARG A 127 5.46 10.25 9.69
CA ARG A 127 4.85 10.33 11.03
C ARG A 127 5.18 9.11 11.90
N ASN A 128 5.37 7.96 11.28
CA ASN A 128 5.65 6.68 11.94
C ASN A 128 7.11 6.23 11.80
N ARG A 129 8.02 7.18 11.55
CA ARG A 129 9.43 6.88 11.25
C ARG A 129 10.11 6.08 12.37
N GLY A 130 9.88 6.44 13.63
CA GLY A 130 10.46 5.74 14.78
C GLY A 130 10.02 4.27 14.86
N PHE A 131 8.74 3.99 14.60
CA PHE A 131 8.24 2.62 14.51
C PHE A 131 8.84 1.86 13.32
N LEU A 132 8.93 2.51 12.15
CA LEU A 132 9.53 1.91 10.94
C LEU A 132 10.99 1.51 11.17
N GLU A 133 11.78 2.41 11.74
CA GLU A 133 13.20 2.16 12.04
C GLU A 133 13.36 1.04 13.07
N ALA A 134 12.58 1.04 14.15
CA ALA A 134 12.63 -0.02 15.16
C ALA A 134 12.27 -1.40 14.60
N VAL A 135 11.25 -1.49 13.72
CA VAL A 135 10.92 -2.74 13.02
C VAL A 135 12.05 -3.18 12.09
N ALA A 136 12.66 -2.25 11.35
CA ALA A 136 13.77 -2.55 10.44
C ALA A 136 15.00 -3.08 11.20
N ASP A 137 15.35 -2.46 12.31
CA ASP A 137 16.48 -2.88 13.17
C ASP A 137 16.25 -4.27 13.79
N GLU A 138 15.05 -4.53 14.28
CA GLU A 138 14.71 -5.87 14.79
C GLU A 138 14.73 -6.93 13.68
N LEU A 139 14.23 -6.64 12.48
CA LEU A 139 14.28 -7.54 11.33
C LEU A 139 15.71 -7.82 10.86
N ALA A 140 16.61 -6.84 10.96
CA ALA A 140 18.02 -7.02 10.63
C ALA A 140 18.70 -8.04 11.56
N ASN A 141 18.23 -8.14 12.81
CA ASN A 141 18.80 -9.04 13.82
C ASN A 141 18.11 -10.41 13.87
N ARG A 142 16.83 -10.51 13.53
CA ARG A 142 16.01 -11.71 13.78
C ARG A 142 15.39 -12.35 12.54
N ASP A 143 15.48 -11.71 11.38
CA ASP A 143 14.89 -12.15 10.09
C ASP A 143 13.36 -12.25 10.08
N VAL A 144 12.71 -12.51 11.21
CA VAL A 144 11.25 -12.70 11.31
C VAL A 144 10.74 -12.05 12.60
N LEU A 145 9.66 -11.27 12.48
CA LEU A 145 8.90 -10.73 13.61
C LEU A 145 7.46 -11.24 13.54
N LEU A 146 6.96 -11.72 14.66
CA LEU A 146 5.59 -12.15 14.84
C LEU A 146 4.72 -10.99 15.35
N ALA A 147 3.39 -11.15 15.33
CA ALA A 147 2.45 -10.15 15.83
C ALA A 147 2.80 -9.64 17.24
N ALA A 148 3.21 -10.54 18.15
CA ALA A 148 3.62 -10.17 19.50
C ALA A 148 4.86 -9.26 19.53
N ASP A 149 5.83 -9.47 18.63
CA ASP A 149 7.00 -8.59 18.50
C ASP A 149 6.59 -7.20 18.00
N ILE A 150 5.69 -7.15 17.02
CA ILE A 150 5.15 -5.90 16.47
C ILE A 150 4.41 -5.11 17.58
N GLU A 151 3.57 -5.78 18.38
CA GLU A 151 2.89 -5.14 19.50
C GLU A 151 3.88 -4.60 20.55
N ARG A 152 4.92 -5.34 20.89
CA ARG A 152 5.98 -4.90 21.78
C ARG A 152 6.69 -3.64 21.27
N ILE A 153 7.00 -3.59 19.97
CA ILE A 153 7.63 -2.43 19.34
C ILE A 153 6.66 -1.22 19.36
N LYS A 154 5.37 -1.44 19.15
CA LYS A 154 4.34 -0.36 19.22
C LYS A 154 4.23 0.27 20.61
N VAL A 155 4.47 -0.48 21.66
CA VAL A 155 4.48 0.09 23.04
C VAL A 155 5.60 1.10 23.21
N ALA A 156 6.78 0.83 22.66
CA ALA A 156 7.95 1.72 22.71
C ALA A 156 7.89 2.85 21.66
N HIS A 157 7.30 2.56 20.52
CA HIS A 157 7.18 3.46 19.37
C HIS A 157 5.72 3.51 18.89
N PRO A 158 4.86 4.31 19.54
CA PRO A 158 3.43 4.37 19.24
C PRO A 158 3.18 4.70 17.75
N VAL A 159 2.28 3.93 17.13
CA VAL A 159 1.88 4.14 15.75
C VAL A 159 0.79 5.20 15.67
N VAL A 160 1.01 6.22 14.85
CA VAL A 160 0.02 7.24 14.51
C VAL A 160 -0.91 6.68 13.45
N PRO A 161 -2.22 6.53 13.74
CA PRO A 161 -3.16 5.99 12.78
C PRO A 161 -3.28 6.85 11.51
N LEU A 162 -3.51 6.19 10.39
CA LEU A 162 -3.90 6.80 9.13
C LEU A 162 -5.41 6.64 8.95
N VAL A 163 -6.11 7.75 8.76
CA VAL A 163 -7.53 7.79 8.40
C VAL A 163 -7.60 8.15 6.92
N LEU A 164 -8.17 7.25 6.09
CA LEU A 164 -8.50 7.44 4.68
C LEU A 164 -9.94 7.89 4.51
#